data_f84649fc7ab43d23ecc55e2bbeabfa68
#
_entry.id   f84649fc7ab43d23ecc55e2bbeabfa68
#
_cell.length_a   1.000
_cell.length_b   1.000
_cell.length_c   1.000
_cell.angle_alpha   90.00
_cell.angle_beta   90.00
_cell.angle_gamma   90.00
#
_symmetry.space_group_name_H-M   'P 1'
#
loop_
_entity.id
_entity.type
_entity.pdbx_description
1 polymer ?
#
loop_
_entity_poly.entity_id
_entity_poly.type
_entity_poly.pdbx_seq_one_letter_code
_entity_poly.pdbx_strand_id
1 'polypeptide(L)'
;SPDLVEQLAADPDKLKLGGETKRMTLLFCDVRGFTTISEQYKADPQGLTVLINRLLTPLTDDILKRQGTIDKYMGDCIMAFWNAPLDVPNQERMASEAAIAMFQSLIVLNEERKREALEENKTFLPLNIGIGINSGDCVVGNMGSAQRFDYSVLGDAVNLAARLEGQSKSYGVGIVIGEETALAIDGHFPLAELDLIAVKGKTEAVRIFTILGGPDVLQDPDYSSVAAQHADMLRAYRAQDWDEAAHRMNTLKGRLSGVLDGFYD
;
A
#
# COMPACT_ATOMS: atom_id res chain seq x y z
N SER A 1 -11.45 13.68 7.85
CA SER A 1 -11.08 14.86 7.06
C SER A 1 -12.11 15.98 7.29
N PRO A 2 -11.76 17.26 7.06
CA PRO A 2 -12.75 18.36 7.12
C PRO A 2 -13.98 18.07 6.25
N ASP A 3 -13.79 17.56 5.05
CA ASP A 3 -14.87 17.21 4.10
C ASP A 3 -15.82 16.13 4.65
N LEU A 4 -15.31 15.16 5.41
CA LEU A 4 -16.13 14.16 6.10
C LEU A 4 -17.00 14.81 7.16
N VAL A 5 -16.45 15.75 7.94
CA VAL A 5 -17.19 16.46 8.99
C VAL A 5 -18.27 17.34 8.38
N GLU A 6 -17.98 18.07 7.30
CA GLU A 6 -18.96 18.91 6.61
C GLU A 6 -20.12 18.08 6.04
N GLN A 7 -19.84 16.91 5.46
CA GLN A 7 -20.89 16.05 4.92
C GLN A 7 -21.74 15.38 5.97
N LEU A 8 -21.12 14.90 7.05
CA LEU A 8 -21.86 14.36 8.19
C LEU A 8 -22.71 15.44 8.88
N ALA A 9 -22.24 16.68 8.90
CA ALA A 9 -23.00 17.82 9.42
C ALA A 9 -24.16 18.23 8.50
N ALA A 10 -24.02 18.06 7.19
CA ALA A 10 -25.06 18.38 6.21
C ALA A 10 -26.19 17.34 6.15
N ASP A 11 -25.94 16.10 6.59
CA ASP A 11 -26.91 15.02 6.59
C ASP A 11 -26.91 14.27 7.93
N PRO A 12 -27.75 14.71 8.91
CA PRO A 12 -27.81 14.09 10.24
C PRO A 12 -28.21 12.62 10.24
N ASP A 13 -28.87 12.12 9.19
CA ASP A 13 -29.23 10.70 9.06
C ASP A 13 -28.00 9.82 8.82
N LYS A 14 -26.92 10.36 8.28
CA LYS A 14 -25.62 9.70 8.17
C LYS A 14 -24.89 9.54 9.51
N LEU A 15 -25.34 10.19 10.56
CA LEU A 15 -24.79 10.05 11.92
C LEU A 15 -25.39 8.86 12.69
N LYS A 16 -26.36 8.14 12.13
CA LYS A 16 -26.93 6.96 12.78
C LYS A 16 -25.99 5.75 12.61
N LEU A 17 -26.02 4.86 13.62
CA LEU A 17 -25.40 3.55 13.51
C LEU A 17 -26.03 2.82 12.32
N GLY A 18 -25.20 2.27 11.45
CA GLY A 18 -25.62 1.53 10.28
C GLY A 18 -24.55 1.60 9.18
N GLY A 19 -24.67 0.72 8.24
CA GLY A 19 -23.75 0.63 7.12
C GLY A 19 -24.46 0.26 5.82
N GLU A 20 -23.81 0.58 4.73
CA GLU A 20 -24.22 0.19 3.38
C GLU A 20 -23.16 -0.71 2.75
N THR A 21 -23.57 -1.62 1.88
CA THR A 21 -22.63 -2.40 1.06
C THR A 21 -22.21 -1.55 -0.14
N LYS A 22 -20.90 -1.36 -0.29
CA LYS A 22 -20.32 -0.55 -1.34
C LYS A 22 -19.01 -1.15 -1.82
N ARG A 23 -18.71 -1.02 -3.12
CA ARG A 23 -17.37 -1.36 -3.63
C ARG A 23 -16.39 -0.33 -3.15
N MET A 24 -15.37 -0.78 -2.43
CA MET A 24 -14.35 0.05 -1.80
C MET A 24 -12.97 -0.34 -2.29
N THR A 25 -12.05 0.60 -2.24
CA THR A 25 -10.61 0.34 -2.32
C THR A 25 -9.96 0.65 -0.98
N LEU A 26 -9.20 -0.30 -0.46
CA LEU A 26 -8.57 -0.27 0.86
C LEU A 26 -7.06 -0.19 0.70
N LEU A 27 -6.42 0.60 1.57
CA LEU A 27 -4.97 0.71 1.66
C LEU A 27 -4.53 0.52 3.11
N PHE A 28 -3.56 -0.37 3.30
CA PHE A 28 -2.80 -0.49 4.54
C PHE A 28 -1.35 -0.13 4.26
N CYS A 29 -0.78 0.69 5.13
CA CYS A 29 0.64 1.07 5.08
C CYS A 29 1.24 0.89 6.46
N ASP A 30 2.36 0.18 6.56
CA ASP A 30 3.06 -0.07 7.83
C ASP A 30 4.56 0.18 7.69
N VAL A 31 5.20 0.58 8.79
CA VAL A 31 6.65 0.84 8.83
C VAL A 31 7.41 -0.46 9.00
N ARG A 32 8.31 -0.74 8.08
CA ARG A 32 9.17 -1.93 8.17
C ARG A 32 10.26 -1.73 9.23
N GLY A 33 10.38 -2.73 10.11
CA GLY A 33 11.42 -2.73 11.14
C GLY A 33 11.25 -1.66 12.21
N PHE A 34 10.03 -1.19 12.45
CA PHE A 34 9.71 -0.15 13.42
C PHE A 34 10.26 -0.46 14.83
N THR A 35 10.24 -1.72 15.25
CA THR A 35 10.82 -2.14 16.54
C THR A 35 12.28 -1.74 16.67
N THR A 36 13.09 -1.97 15.64
CA THR A 36 14.53 -1.59 15.63
C THR A 36 14.70 -0.07 15.67
N ILE A 37 13.83 0.66 14.98
CA ILE A 37 13.85 2.13 14.98
C ILE A 37 13.46 2.66 16.36
N SER A 38 12.38 2.15 16.95
CA SER A 38 11.89 2.56 18.27
C SER A 38 12.90 2.26 19.38
N GLU A 39 13.73 1.23 19.23
CA GLU A 39 14.81 0.93 20.19
C GLU A 39 15.84 2.05 20.32
N GLN A 40 16.10 2.81 19.26
CA GLN A 40 16.99 3.98 19.31
C GLN A 40 16.44 5.12 20.17
N TYR A 41 15.11 5.13 20.36
CA TYR A 41 14.39 6.17 21.11
C TYR A 41 13.98 5.74 22.53
N LYS A 42 14.50 4.61 23.05
CA LYS A 42 14.15 4.14 24.42
C LYS A 42 14.38 5.21 25.49
N ALA A 43 15.40 6.04 25.32
CA ALA A 43 15.73 7.14 26.24
C ALA A 43 15.02 8.47 25.87
N ASP A 44 14.35 8.54 24.72
CA ASP A 44 13.68 9.74 24.21
C ASP A 44 12.32 9.41 23.59
N PRO A 45 11.28 9.13 24.40
CA PRO A 45 9.94 8.83 23.92
C PRO A 45 9.31 10.00 23.14
N GLN A 46 9.67 11.24 23.44
CA GLN A 46 9.19 12.42 22.71
C GLN A 46 9.77 12.44 21.28
N GLY A 47 11.05 12.15 21.13
CA GLY A 47 11.68 12.04 19.82
C GLY A 47 11.04 10.96 18.94
N LEU A 48 10.64 9.82 19.52
CA LEU A 48 9.88 8.79 18.80
C LEU A 48 8.54 9.32 18.30
N THR A 49 7.80 10.04 19.14
CA THR A 49 6.51 10.64 18.75
C THR A 49 6.68 11.66 17.64
N VAL A 50 7.72 12.50 17.72
CA VAL A 50 8.05 13.46 16.67
C VAL A 50 8.36 12.74 15.35
N LEU A 51 9.16 11.65 15.40
CA LEU A 51 9.49 10.87 14.22
C LEU A 51 8.24 10.27 13.56
N ILE A 52 7.35 9.65 14.36
CA ILE A 52 6.10 9.07 13.86
C ILE A 52 5.26 10.16 13.18
N ASN A 53 5.10 11.33 13.81
CA ASN A 53 4.33 12.42 13.24
C ASN A 53 4.95 12.98 11.96
N ARG A 54 6.28 13.10 11.90
CA ARG A 54 7.02 13.51 10.68
C ARG A 54 6.82 12.52 9.53
N LEU A 55 6.63 11.24 9.82
CA LEU A 55 6.34 10.21 8.83
C LEU A 55 4.86 10.23 8.42
N LEU A 56 3.95 10.16 9.40
CA LEU A 56 2.51 10.02 9.12
C LEU A 56 1.92 11.25 8.42
N THR A 57 2.42 12.46 8.68
CA THR A 57 1.88 13.70 8.10
C THR A 57 1.96 13.70 6.57
N PRO A 58 3.12 13.58 5.92
CA PRO A 58 3.19 13.59 4.45
C PRO A 58 2.47 12.40 3.82
N LEU A 59 2.52 11.21 4.44
CA LEU A 59 1.81 10.03 3.93
C LEU A 59 0.28 10.23 3.98
N THR A 60 -0.22 10.83 5.04
CA THR A 60 -1.64 11.20 5.17
C THR A 60 -2.04 12.22 4.12
N ASP A 61 -1.23 13.26 3.91
CA ASP A 61 -1.47 14.29 2.90
C ASP A 61 -1.55 13.69 1.49
N ASP A 62 -0.70 12.71 1.18
CA ASP A 62 -0.71 12.00 -0.11
C ASP A 62 -2.01 11.23 -0.35
N ILE A 63 -2.56 10.62 0.70
CA ILE A 63 -3.86 9.93 0.66
C ILE A 63 -4.99 10.95 0.49
N LEU A 64 -5.03 12.00 1.31
CA LEU A 64 -6.10 13.00 1.29
C LEU A 64 -6.14 13.80 -0.02
N LYS A 65 -5.00 14.19 -0.56
CA LYS A 65 -4.90 14.86 -1.88
C LYS A 65 -5.47 14.04 -3.03
N ARG A 66 -5.57 12.71 -2.85
CA ARG A 66 -6.13 11.77 -3.83
C ARG A 66 -7.48 11.21 -3.40
N GLN A 67 -8.24 12.02 -2.65
CA GLN A 67 -9.62 11.73 -2.26
C GLN A 67 -9.78 10.48 -1.37
N GLY A 68 -8.70 10.05 -0.71
CA GLY A 68 -8.76 8.98 0.28
C GLY A 68 -9.31 9.45 1.61
N THR A 69 -9.92 8.55 2.33
CA THR A 69 -10.39 8.75 3.71
C THR A 69 -9.50 7.95 4.65
N ILE A 70 -8.95 8.61 5.68
CA ILE A 70 -8.24 7.90 6.75
C ILE A 70 -9.27 7.27 7.67
N ASP A 71 -9.21 5.96 7.84
CA ASP A 71 -10.01 5.25 8.85
C ASP A 71 -9.38 5.48 10.23
N LYS A 72 -8.18 5.00 10.41
CA LYS A 72 -7.46 5.09 11.68
C LYS A 72 -5.95 4.93 11.51
N TYR A 73 -5.24 5.35 12.55
CA TYR A 73 -3.86 4.99 12.78
C TYR A 73 -3.77 3.89 13.83
N MET A 74 -2.96 2.88 13.60
CA MET A 74 -2.69 1.79 14.53
C MET A 74 -1.18 1.74 14.82
N GLY A 75 -0.73 2.62 15.73
CA GLY A 75 0.69 2.86 15.93
C GLY A 75 1.32 3.55 14.72
N ASP A 76 2.19 2.86 14.03
CA ASP A 76 2.89 3.27 12.81
C ASP A 76 2.17 2.81 11.51
N CYS A 77 1.02 2.15 11.64
CA CYS A 77 0.20 1.71 10.51
C CYS A 77 -0.89 2.75 10.18
N ILE A 78 -1.10 2.99 8.89
CA ILE A 78 -2.21 3.77 8.34
C ILE A 78 -3.21 2.81 7.68
N MET A 79 -4.48 2.93 8.05
CA MET A 79 -5.60 2.34 7.32
C MET A 79 -6.39 3.43 6.63
N ALA A 80 -6.58 3.30 5.33
CA ALA A 80 -7.33 4.26 4.52
C ALA A 80 -8.22 3.54 3.51
N PHE A 81 -9.23 4.24 3.01
CA PHE A 81 -10.12 3.73 1.98
C PHE A 81 -10.62 4.83 1.04
N TRP A 82 -11.16 4.43 -0.11
CA TRP A 82 -11.74 5.29 -1.13
C TRP A 82 -13.18 4.87 -1.44
N ASN A 83 -13.95 5.79 -1.99
CA ASN A 83 -15.34 5.64 -2.42
C ASN A 83 -16.39 5.75 -1.32
N ALA A 84 -16.01 6.22 -0.13
CA ALA A 84 -16.91 6.61 0.94
C ALA A 84 -16.25 7.68 1.84
N PRO A 85 -17.00 8.56 2.44
CA PRO A 85 -18.43 8.81 2.26
C PRO A 85 -18.79 9.43 0.92
N LEU A 86 -17.77 9.93 0.18
CA LEU A 86 -17.89 10.46 -1.17
C LEU A 86 -17.63 9.38 -2.22
N ASP A 87 -18.36 9.44 -3.33
CA ASP A 87 -18.08 8.61 -4.48
C ASP A 87 -16.77 9.04 -5.14
N VAL A 88 -15.90 8.08 -5.39
CA VAL A 88 -14.63 8.26 -6.10
C VAL A 88 -14.60 7.30 -7.30
N PRO A 89 -15.00 7.75 -8.50
CA PRO A 89 -15.17 6.86 -9.66
C PRO A 89 -13.91 6.08 -10.05
N ASN A 90 -12.73 6.67 -9.83
CA ASN A 90 -11.43 6.06 -10.16
C ASN A 90 -10.68 5.66 -8.89
N GLN A 91 -11.37 5.07 -7.92
CA GLN A 91 -10.87 4.78 -6.59
C GLN A 91 -9.58 3.94 -6.59
N GLU A 92 -9.50 2.91 -7.43
CA GLU A 92 -8.34 2.03 -7.53
C GLU A 92 -7.11 2.80 -8.06
N ARG A 93 -7.33 3.67 -9.03
CA ARG A 93 -6.29 4.53 -9.58
C ARG A 93 -5.82 5.56 -8.55
N MET A 94 -6.75 6.22 -7.87
CA MET A 94 -6.43 7.20 -6.82
C MET A 94 -5.62 6.57 -5.68
N ALA A 95 -5.99 5.38 -5.23
CA ALA A 95 -5.26 4.63 -4.22
C ALA A 95 -3.84 4.25 -4.68
N SER A 96 -3.68 3.86 -5.94
CA SER A 96 -2.38 3.52 -6.53
C SER A 96 -1.48 4.74 -6.67
N GLU A 97 -2.02 5.87 -7.11
CA GLU A 97 -1.30 7.15 -7.16
C GLU A 97 -0.89 7.62 -5.74
N ALA A 98 -1.75 7.40 -4.74
CA ALA A 98 -1.42 7.70 -3.35
C ALA A 98 -0.23 6.85 -2.87
N ALA A 99 -0.25 5.56 -3.13
CA ALA A 99 0.84 4.66 -2.74
C ALA A 99 2.18 5.09 -3.35
N ILE A 100 2.22 5.43 -4.63
CA ILE A 100 3.44 5.91 -5.30
C ILE A 100 3.93 7.23 -4.68
N ALA A 101 3.03 8.18 -4.44
CA ALA A 101 3.38 9.45 -3.81
C ALA A 101 3.90 9.27 -2.38
N MET A 102 3.33 8.33 -1.61
CA MET A 102 3.82 8.00 -0.27
C MET A 102 5.26 7.51 -0.28
N PHE A 103 5.67 6.70 -1.25
CA PHE A 103 7.08 6.31 -1.43
C PHE A 103 7.97 7.50 -1.79
N GLN A 104 7.49 8.42 -2.63
CA GLN A 104 8.25 9.64 -2.98
C GLN A 104 8.42 10.54 -1.75
N SER A 105 7.37 10.75 -0.96
CA SER A 105 7.44 11.51 0.29
C SER A 105 8.39 10.86 1.30
N LEU A 106 8.43 9.53 1.36
CA LEU A 106 9.36 8.80 2.22
C LEU A 106 10.82 8.99 1.81
N ILE A 107 11.10 9.01 0.50
CA ILE A 107 12.45 9.29 -0.01
C ILE A 107 12.91 10.68 0.45
N VAL A 108 12.07 11.70 0.29
CA VAL A 108 12.35 13.08 0.73
C VAL A 108 12.63 13.12 2.24
N LEU A 109 11.78 12.51 3.05
CA LEU A 109 11.95 12.46 4.50
C LEU A 109 13.26 11.75 4.89
N ASN A 110 13.62 10.66 4.24
CA ASN A 110 14.87 9.95 4.51
C ASN A 110 16.10 10.78 4.15
N GLU A 111 16.07 11.55 3.07
CA GLU A 111 17.17 12.46 2.71
C GLU A 111 17.33 13.60 3.72
N GLU A 112 16.23 14.16 4.22
CA GLU A 112 16.28 15.15 5.30
C GLU A 112 16.87 14.56 6.58
N ARG A 113 16.39 13.40 7.03
CA ARG A 113 16.89 12.71 8.21
C ARG A 113 18.36 12.31 8.10
N LYS A 114 18.80 11.94 6.92
CA LYS A 114 20.20 11.62 6.64
C LYS A 114 21.10 12.84 6.82
N ARG A 115 20.69 14.01 6.34
CA ARG A 115 21.41 15.28 6.55
C ARG A 115 21.47 15.65 8.04
N GLU A 116 20.34 15.60 8.74
CA GLU A 116 20.26 15.87 10.18
C GLU A 116 21.18 14.94 10.98
N ALA A 117 21.19 13.64 10.67
CA ALA A 117 22.05 12.67 11.33
C ALA A 117 23.56 12.97 11.11
N LEU A 118 23.94 13.42 9.91
CA LEU A 118 25.31 13.83 9.61
C LEU A 118 25.71 15.09 10.40
N GLU A 119 24.85 16.10 10.47
CA GLU A 119 25.09 17.33 11.24
C GLU A 119 25.24 17.06 12.75
N GLU A 120 24.44 16.13 13.27
CA GLU A 120 24.44 15.75 14.69
C GLU A 120 25.45 14.62 15.01
N ASN A 121 26.19 14.13 14.02
CA ASN A 121 27.13 13.00 14.17
C ASN A 121 26.46 11.75 14.77
N LYS A 122 25.21 11.47 14.34
CA LYS A 122 24.39 10.32 14.75
C LYS A 122 24.31 9.27 13.64
N THR A 123 24.01 8.03 14.03
CA THR A 123 23.73 6.94 13.07
C THR A 123 22.39 7.18 12.38
N PHE A 124 22.39 7.14 11.05
CA PHE A 124 21.19 7.20 10.24
C PHE A 124 20.63 5.78 9.99
N LEU A 125 19.36 5.59 10.32
CA LEU A 125 18.58 4.41 9.91
C LEU A 125 17.43 4.89 8.99
N PRO A 126 17.36 4.41 7.74
CA PRO A 126 16.30 4.77 6.83
C PRO A 126 14.96 4.19 7.30
N LEU A 127 13.89 4.97 7.11
CA LEU A 127 12.53 4.48 7.23
C LEU A 127 12.14 3.75 5.93
N ASN A 128 11.48 2.62 6.06
CA ASN A 128 10.90 1.88 4.96
C ASN A 128 9.45 1.56 5.28
N ILE A 129 8.60 1.52 4.26
CA ILE A 129 7.18 1.16 4.39
C ILE A 129 6.84 -0.02 3.48
N GLY A 130 5.78 -0.73 3.85
CA GLY A 130 5.07 -1.67 3.01
C GLY A 130 3.64 -1.19 2.79
N ILE A 131 3.10 -1.38 1.60
CA ILE A 131 1.73 -0.99 1.26
C ILE A 131 0.99 -2.19 0.66
N GLY A 132 -0.22 -2.44 1.16
CA GLY A 132 -1.17 -3.38 0.60
C GLY A 132 -2.42 -2.65 0.12
N ILE A 133 -2.86 -2.92 -1.12
CA ILE A 133 -4.08 -2.34 -1.68
C ILE A 133 -4.97 -3.47 -2.18
N ASN A 134 -6.26 -3.40 -1.86
CA ASN A 134 -7.25 -4.32 -2.40
C ASN A 134 -8.58 -3.62 -2.63
N SER A 135 -9.37 -4.12 -3.57
CA SER A 135 -10.68 -3.60 -3.90
C SER A 135 -11.72 -4.70 -3.81
N GLY A 136 -12.94 -4.36 -3.41
CA GLY A 136 -14.05 -5.30 -3.33
C GLY A 136 -15.22 -4.74 -2.53
N ASP A 137 -16.30 -5.51 -2.44
CA ASP A 137 -17.47 -5.13 -1.70
C ASP A 137 -17.22 -5.20 -0.19
N CYS A 138 -17.59 -4.12 0.49
CA CYS A 138 -17.44 -3.94 1.92
C CYS A 138 -18.70 -3.30 2.51
N VAL A 139 -18.90 -3.51 3.80
CA VAL A 139 -19.87 -2.71 4.56
C VAL A 139 -19.13 -1.48 5.10
N VAL A 140 -19.61 -0.30 4.76
CA VAL A 140 -19.07 0.99 5.20
C VAL A 140 -20.13 1.81 5.91
N GLY A 141 -19.77 2.47 7.00
CA GLY A 141 -20.69 3.30 7.78
C GLY A 141 -20.25 3.52 9.21
N ASN A 142 -21.15 4.03 10.03
CA ASN A 142 -20.90 4.25 11.44
C ASN A 142 -20.98 2.93 12.23
N MET A 143 -19.86 2.51 12.77
CA MET A 143 -19.71 1.23 13.46
C MET A 143 -19.19 1.44 14.88
N GLY A 144 -19.77 0.72 15.84
CA GLY A 144 -19.40 0.82 17.24
C GLY A 144 -20.58 0.61 18.19
N SER A 145 -20.49 1.24 19.35
CA SER A 145 -21.58 1.24 20.34
C SER A 145 -22.42 2.51 20.22
N ALA A 146 -23.57 2.54 20.90
CA ALA A 146 -24.40 3.75 20.99
C ALA A 146 -23.67 4.95 21.64
N GLN A 147 -22.57 4.70 22.38
CA GLN A 147 -21.81 5.72 23.09
C GLN A 147 -20.55 6.16 22.35
N ARG A 148 -20.03 5.29 21.48
CA ARG A 148 -18.82 5.57 20.67
C ARG A 148 -18.87 4.78 19.37
N PHE A 149 -18.84 5.49 18.29
CA PHE A 149 -18.78 4.90 16.94
C PHE A 149 -17.78 5.66 16.07
N ASP A 150 -17.22 4.96 15.12
CA ASP A 150 -16.33 5.49 14.11
C ASP A 150 -16.91 5.18 12.72
N TYR A 151 -16.70 6.07 11.76
CA TYR A 151 -16.99 5.79 10.36
C TYR A 151 -15.90 4.90 9.82
N SER A 152 -16.22 3.65 9.53
CA SER A 152 -15.24 2.61 9.22
C SER A 152 -15.78 1.63 8.17
N VAL A 153 -14.95 0.67 7.79
CA VAL A 153 -15.23 -0.32 6.76
C VAL A 153 -14.91 -1.73 7.25
N LEU A 154 -15.80 -2.68 6.91
CA LEU A 154 -15.63 -4.11 7.24
C LEU A 154 -15.84 -4.98 5.99
N GLY A 155 -15.11 -6.07 5.90
CA GLY A 155 -15.30 -7.07 4.85
C GLY A 155 -14.03 -7.89 4.58
N ASP A 156 -14.19 -8.96 3.81
CA ASP A 156 -13.06 -9.82 3.42
C ASP A 156 -12.04 -9.07 2.57
N ALA A 157 -12.49 -8.08 1.78
CA ALA A 157 -11.61 -7.23 1.00
C ALA A 157 -10.67 -6.39 1.89
N VAL A 158 -11.14 -5.95 3.07
CA VAL A 158 -10.33 -5.24 4.08
C VAL A 158 -9.26 -6.16 4.64
N ASN A 159 -9.65 -7.37 5.06
CA ASN A 159 -8.72 -8.36 5.61
C ASN A 159 -7.64 -8.75 4.60
N LEU A 160 -8.02 -8.87 3.32
CA LEU A 160 -7.06 -9.17 2.26
C LEU A 160 -6.07 -8.02 2.08
N ALA A 161 -6.51 -6.76 2.06
CA ALA A 161 -5.61 -5.61 1.94
C ALA A 161 -4.56 -5.58 3.06
N ALA A 162 -4.97 -5.81 4.31
CA ALA A 162 -4.06 -5.90 5.45
C ALA A 162 -3.06 -7.05 5.30
N ARG A 163 -3.51 -8.21 4.82
CA ARG A 163 -2.64 -9.36 4.56
C ARG A 163 -1.63 -9.07 3.45
N LEU A 164 -2.04 -8.38 2.39
CA LEU A 164 -1.16 -8.02 1.27
C LEU A 164 -0.06 -7.07 1.72
N GLU A 165 -0.38 -6.10 2.59
CA GLU A 165 0.64 -5.25 3.21
C GLU A 165 1.68 -6.09 3.93
N GLY A 166 1.25 -6.96 4.86
CA GLY A 166 2.16 -7.84 5.62
C GLY A 166 3.03 -8.75 4.75
N GLN A 167 2.56 -9.15 3.57
CA GLN A 167 3.32 -9.97 2.62
C GLN A 167 4.34 -9.19 1.78
N SER A 168 4.23 -7.86 1.69
CA SER A 168 5.12 -7.04 0.87
C SER A 168 6.60 -7.26 1.18
N LYS A 169 6.92 -7.50 2.46
CA LYS A 169 8.29 -7.82 2.89
C LYS A 169 8.75 -9.18 2.38
N SER A 170 7.89 -10.19 2.42
CA SER A 170 8.23 -11.56 1.98
C SER A 170 8.45 -11.65 0.47
N TYR A 171 7.75 -10.83 -0.30
CA TYR A 171 7.95 -10.72 -1.75
C TYR A 171 9.04 -9.71 -2.15
N GLY A 172 9.69 -9.04 -1.20
CA GLY A 172 10.77 -8.10 -1.50
C GLY A 172 10.32 -6.85 -2.27
N VAL A 173 9.03 -6.49 -2.23
CA VAL A 173 8.46 -5.35 -2.97
C VAL A 173 7.84 -4.33 -2.01
N GLY A 174 7.68 -3.08 -2.48
CA GLY A 174 7.10 -2.01 -1.67
C GLY A 174 5.57 -2.05 -1.61
N ILE A 175 4.93 -2.38 -2.73
CA ILE A 175 3.47 -2.33 -2.90
C ILE A 175 2.99 -3.71 -3.36
N VAL A 176 1.99 -4.26 -2.67
CA VAL A 176 1.29 -5.49 -3.09
C VAL A 176 -0.18 -5.15 -3.28
N ILE A 177 -0.74 -5.50 -4.44
CA ILE A 177 -2.13 -5.25 -4.77
C ILE A 177 -2.87 -6.54 -5.10
N GLY A 178 -4.16 -6.58 -4.76
CA GLY A 178 -5.05 -7.68 -5.13
C GLY A 178 -5.46 -7.65 -6.60
N GLU A 179 -5.97 -8.77 -7.09
CA GLU A 179 -6.37 -8.96 -8.50
C GLU A 179 -7.44 -7.95 -8.95
N GLU A 180 -8.44 -7.69 -8.12
CA GLU A 180 -9.52 -6.72 -8.42
C GLU A 180 -8.97 -5.30 -8.63
N THR A 181 -8.00 -4.88 -7.82
CA THR A 181 -7.32 -3.60 -7.99
C THR A 181 -6.47 -3.61 -9.25
N ALA A 182 -5.69 -4.68 -9.47
CA ALA A 182 -4.81 -4.81 -10.64
C ALA A 182 -5.59 -4.70 -11.96
N LEU A 183 -6.73 -5.40 -12.06
CA LEU A 183 -7.60 -5.36 -13.25
C LEU A 183 -8.15 -3.95 -13.51
N ALA A 184 -8.48 -3.20 -12.46
CA ALA A 184 -9.03 -1.86 -12.60
C ALA A 184 -8.00 -0.81 -13.03
N ILE A 185 -6.71 -1.04 -12.77
CA ILE A 185 -5.62 -0.12 -13.11
C ILE A 185 -4.74 -0.61 -14.26
N ASP A 186 -5.06 -1.75 -14.85
CA ASP A 186 -4.32 -2.30 -15.99
C ASP A 186 -4.28 -1.29 -17.15
N GLY A 187 -3.12 -1.17 -17.77
CA GLY A 187 -2.86 -0.17 -18.81
C GLY A 187 -2.69 1.29 -18.31
N HIS A 188 -2.94 1.56 -17.03
CA HIS A 188 -2.67 2.85 -16.39
C HIS A 188 -1.39 2.87 -15.55
N PHE A 189 -0.99 1.71 -15.04
CA PHE A 189 0.23 1.53 -14.27
C PHE A 189 1.02 0.31 -14.74
N PRO A 190 2.35 0.34 -14.63
CA PRO A 190 3.19 -0.82 -14.90
C PRO A 190 3.03 -1.84 -13.76
N LEU A 191 2.56 -3.03 -14.10
CA LEU A 191 2.28 -4.10 -13.16
C LEU A 191 3.17 -5.32 -13.40
N ALA A 192 3.48 -6.05 -12.33
CA ALA A 192 4.04 -7.39 -12.40
C ALA A 192 3.27 -8.32 -11.47
N GLU A 193 2.88 -9.48 -11.97
CA GLU A 193 2.28 -10.54 -11.15
C GLU A 193 3.34 -11.11 -10.20
N LEU A 194 2.99 -11.31 -8.94
CA LEU A 194 3.88 -11.89 -7.95
C LEU A 194 3.58 -13.36 -7.71
N ASP A 195 2.32 -13.69 -7.41
CA ASP A 195 1.97 -15.04 -6.97
C ASP A 195 0.46 -15.32 -7.09
N LEU A 196 0.12 -16.57 -6.75
CA LEU A 196 -1.24 -17.06 -6.53
C LEU A 196 -1.38 -17.42 -5.05
N ILE A 197 -2.26 -16.74 -4.32
CA ILE A 197 -2.46 -16.97 -2.90
C ILE A 197 -3.84 -17.55 -2.60
N ALA A 198 -3.90 -18.47 -1.64
CA ALA A 198 -5.16 -18.95 -1.11
C ALA A 198 -5.78 -17.89 -0.19
N VAL A 199 -7.05 -17.54 -0.43
CA VAL A 199 -7.82 -16.59 0.39
C VAL A 199 -8.94 -17.35 1.08
N LYS A 200 -9.06 -17.15 2.41
CA LYS A 200 -10.12 -17.78 3.20
C LYS A 200 -11.49 -17.38 2.62
N GLY A 201 -12.35 -18.39 2.38
CA GLY A 201 -13.68 -18.18 1.82
C GLY A 201 -13.75 -18.13 0.30
N LYS A 202 -12.62 -18.19 -0.42
CA LYS A 202 -12.59 -18.39 -1.88
C LYS A 202 -12.16 -19.82 -2.20
N THR A 203 -12.79 -20.41 -3.21
CA THR A 203 -12.48 -21.77 -3.70
C THR A 203 -11.25 -21.80 -4.59
N GLU A 204 -10.94 -20.67 -5.22
CA GLU A 204 -9.80 -20.51 -6.13
C GLU A 204 -8.74 -19.58 -5.57
N ALA A 205 -7.49 -19.83 -5.91
CA ALA A 205 -6.39 -18.95 -5.58
C ALA A 205 -6.54 -17.62 -6.32
N VAL A 206 -6.13 -16.54 -5.67
CA VAL A 206 -6.23 -15.18 -6.19
C VAL A 206 -4.84 -14.71 -6.57
N ARG A 207 -4.70 -14.11 -7.76
CA ARG A 207 -3.45 -13.50 -8.20
C ARG A 207 -3.18 -12.22 -7.40
N ILE A 208 -1.93 -12.00 -7.10
CA ILE A 208 -1.44 -10.76 -6.49
C ILE A 208 -0.35 -10.14 -7.36
N PHE A 209 -0.25 -8.82 -7.31
CA PHE A 209 0.61 -8.04 -8.19
C PHE A 209 1.38 -7.00 -7.39
N THR A 210 2.41 -6.43 -8.02
CA THR A 210 3.07 -5.20 -7.55
C THR A 210 2.98 -4.11 -8.61
N ILE A 211 3.07 -2.85 -8.17
CA ILE A 211 3.17 -1.69 -9.04
C ILE A 211 4.65 -1.33 -9.17
N LEU A 212 5.16 -1.29 -10.40
CA LEU A 212 6.60 -1.09 -10.67
C LEU A 212 7.03 0.37 -10.67
N GLY A 213 6.09 1.30 -10.59
CA GLY A 213 6.34 2.73 -10.60
C GLY A 213 5.16 3.53 -11.10
N GLY A 214 5.37 4.81 -11.43
CA GLY A 214 4.35 5.68 -11.99
C GLY A 214 3.97 5.31 -13.42
N PRO A 215 2.92 5.96 -13.98
CA PRO A 215 2.47 5.73 -15.36
C PRO A 215 3.54 5.98 -16.43
N ASP A 216 4.55 6.78 -16.13
CA ASP A 216 5.71 7.07 -16.98
C ASP A 216 6.54 5.82 -17.30
N VAL A 217 6.61 4.85 -16.40
CA VAL A 217 7.29 3.57 -16.62
C VAL A 217 6.67 2.76 -17.75
N LEU A 218 5.38 2.95 -18.05
CA LEU A 218 4.74 2.33 -19.22
C LEU A 218 5.36 2.78 -20.55
N GLN A 219 6.00 3.94 -20.57
CA GLN A 219 6.70 4.49 -21.73
C GLN A 219 8.18 4.11 -21.78
N ASP A 220 8.69 3.44 -20.73
CA ASP A 220 10.07 2.95 -20.71
C ASP A 220 10.23 1.87 -21.79
N PRO A 221 11.20 2.01 -22.71
CA PRO A 221 11.45 1.02 -23.78
C PRO A 221 11.71 -0.38 -23.22
N ASP A 222 12.18 -0.49 -22.00
CA ASP A 222 12.53 -1.75 -21.34
C ASP A 222 11.32 -2.44 -20.71
N TYR A 223 10.24 -1.71 -20.39
CA TYR A 223 9.10 -2.21 -19.67
C TYR A 223 8.45 -3.42 -20.34
N SER A 224 8.11 -3.31 -21.63
CA SER A 224 7.46 -4.41 -22.37
C SER A 224 8.29 -5.69 -22.37
N SER A 225 9.61 -5.55 -22.53
CA SER A 225 10.55 -6.68 -22.51
C SER A 225 10.62 -7.31 -21.11
N VAL A 226 10.71 -6.50 -20.06
CA VAL A 226 10.75 -6.98 -18.68
C VAL A 226 9.43 -7.65 -18.31
N ALA A 227 8.29 -7.06 -18.65
CA ALA A 227 6.98 -7.64 -18.36
C ALA A 227 6.80 -9.02 -19.02
N ALA A 228 7.20 -9.16 -20.28
CA ALA A 228 7.14 -10.45 -21.00
C ALA A 228 8.05 -11.50 -20.37
N GLN A 229 9.31 -11.15 -20.10
CA GLN A 229 10.28 -12.07 -19.48
C GLN A 229 9.91 -12.47 -18.06
N HIS A 230 9.32 -11.54 -17.29
CA HIS A 230 8.80 -11.82 -15.94
C HIS A 230 7.63 -12.83 -16.00
N ALA A 231 6.70 -12.65 -16.94
CA ALA A 231 5.61 -13.62 -17.15
C ALA A 231 6.14 -15.01 -17.54
N ASP A 232 7.18 -15.05 -18.37
CA ASP A 232 7.84 -16.32 -18.76
C ASP A 232 8.54 -16.97 -17.57
N MET A 233 9.20 -16.18 -16.72
CA MET A 233 9.80 -16.65 -15.48
C MET A 233 8.76 -17.29 -14.56
N LEU A 234 7.61 -16.63 -14.34
CA LEU A 234 6.53 -17.19 -13.52
C LEU A 234 5.94 -18.47 -14.11
N ARG A 235 5.84 -18.57 -15.44
CA ARG A 235 5.40 -19.83 -16.09
C ARG A 235 6.38 -20.96 -15.83
N ALA A 236 7.69 -20.72 -15.98
CA ALA A 236 8.72 -21.71 -15.69
C ALA A 236 8.68 -22.13 -14.21
N TYR A 237 8.58 -21.17 -13.29
CA TYR A 237 8.46 -21.43 -11.86
C TYR A 237 7.24 -22.32 -11.53
N ARG A 238 6.07 -22.01 -12.08
CA ARG A 238 4.83 -22.79 -11.87
C ARG A 238 4.89 -24.18 -12.53
N ALA A 239 5.65 -24.32 -13.60
CA ALA A 239 5.95 -25.61 -14.22
C ALA A 239 7.03 -26.41 -13.49
N GLN A 240 7.60 -25.86 -12.40
CA GLN A 240 8.72 -26.43 -11.66
C GLN A 240 10.00 -26.60 -12.48
N ASP A 241 10.16 -25.81 -13.54
CA ASP A 241 11.38 -25.68 -14.31
C ASP A 241 12.30 -24.66 -13.61
N TRP A 242 12.98 -25.14 -12.57
CA TRP A 242 13.77 -24.30 -11.67
C TRP A 242 14.98 -23.68 -12.34
N ASP A 243 15.60 -24.40 -13.29
CA ASP A 243 16.79 -23.92 -14.01
C ASP A 243 16.42 -22.75 -14.92
N GLU A 244 15.34 -22.87 -15.68
CA GLU A 244 14.83 -21.80 -16.55
C GLU A 244 14.33 -20.60 -15.71
N ALA A 245 13.59 -20.86 -14.63
CA ALA A 245 13.13 -19.79 -13.74
C ALA A 245 14.31 -19.00 -13.15
N ALA A 246 15.32 -19.68 -12.62
CA ALA A 246 16.53 -19.06 -12.06
C ALA A 246 17.33 -18.29 -13.12
N HIS A 247 17.47 -18.83 -14.32
CA HIS A 247 18.14 -18.14 -15.42
C HIS A 247 17.45 -16.83 -15.77
N ARG A 248 16.11 -16.83 -15.88
CA ARG A 248 15.32 -15.63 -16.17
C ARG A 248 15.38 -14.62 -15.06
N MET A 249 15.27 -15.02 -13.78
CA MET A 249 15.43 -14.13 -12.64
C MET A 249 16.77 -13.40 -12.68
N ASN A 250 17.87 -14.13 -12.93
CA ASN A 250 19.20 -13.52 -13.03
C ASN A 250 19.32 -12.52 -14.18
N THR A 251 18.62 -12.76 -15.30
CA THR A 251 18.59 -11.84 -16.45
C THR A 251 17.76 -10.58 -16.17
N LEU A 252 16.75 -10.69 -15.31
CA LEU A 252 15.85 -9.60 -14.96
C LEU A 252 16.39 -8.69 -13.84
N LYS A 253 17.34 -9.17 -13.02
CA LYS A 253 17.96 -8.36 -11.96
C LYS A 253 18.59 -7.08 -12.53
N GLY A 254 18.38 -5.97 -11.83
CA GLY A 254 18.85 -4.64 -12.21
C GLY A 254 18.02 -3.95 -13.29
N ARG A 255 17.06 -4.65 -13.95
CA ARG A 255 16.18 -4.05 -14.96
C ARG A 255 15.14 -3.15 -14.29
N LEU A 256 14.64 -2.13 -14.98
CA LEU A 256 13.73 -1.11 -14.45
C LEU A 256 14.21 -0.55 -13.09
N SER A 257 15.49 -0.18 -13.03
CA SER A 257 16.15 0.34 -11.81
C SER A 257 16.13 -0.64 -10.62
N GLY A 258 16.01 -1.95 -10.87
CA GLY A 258 16.05 -2.99 -9.85
C GLY A 258 14.78 -3.06 -8.97
N VAL A 259 13.66 -2.54 -9.43
CA VAL A 259 12.40 -2.51 -8.64
C VAL A 259 11.92 -3.89 -8.21
N LEU A 260 12.27 -4.94 -8.96
CA LEU A 260 11.94 -6.35 -8.67
C LEU A 260 13.11 -7.15 -8.11
N ASP A 261 14.27 -6.54 -7.86
CA ASP A 261 15.46 -7.29 -7.41
C ASP A 261 15.18 -8.07 -6.11
N GLY A 262 14.50 -7.43 -5.15
CA GLY A 262 14.12 -8.10 -3.92
C GLY A 262 13.11 -9.25 -4.09
N PHE A 263 12.39 -9.29 -5.19
CA PHE A 263 11.51 -10.41 -5.54
C PHE A 263 12.31 -11.57 -6.17
N TYR A 264 13.40 -11.26 -6.88
CA TYR A 264 14.24 -12.27 -7.54
C TYR A 264 15.35 -12.83 -6.60
N ASP A 265 15.53 -12.28 -5.40
CA ASP A 265 16.46 -12.80 -4.37
C ASP A 265 15.84 -13.95 -3.58
#